data_c9dc94cce5cda0b24d8adbcbd94eff86
#
_entry.id   c9dc94cce5cda0b24d8adbcbd94eff86
#
_cell.length_a   1.000
_cell.length_b   1.000
_cell.length_c   1.000
_cell.angle_alpha   90.00
_cell.angle_beta   90.00
_cell.angle_gamma   90.00
#
_symmetry.space_group_name_H-M   'P 1'
#
loop_
_entity.id
_entity.type
_entity.pdbx_description
1 polymer ?
#
loop_
_entity_poly.entity_id
_entity_poly.type
_entity_poly.pdbx_seq_one_letter_code
_entity_poly.pdbx_strand_id
1 'polypeptide(L)'
;MFIKRTVAKRGEKTYVNHLLVESVTTPAGPRHKVICNLGHMDPGPKDEWLDLADRIQAALGGQPSLFPDPRVEDAVRLCRTRQAKLSQSEAEAEHPLAGETAVPEVVAVKPAGVQIQDIREAGPLHVGHQLWQRLEFDAVLKAVGLSIPARQLTEVMTLNRLIEPASELAMVEWAGRTALADVLGTDVAKLNADKFYRNLDTLHGKRVEIERELHGREKSLFNLKGQLLLYDLTNTHFEGQMTAVPKAQRGHNKQMRTDCKQVAMSLMLDGDGFPIGHEIFAGNMPDGKTVEAMLNALEQRTGTQGGFTVVMDRGFASETNLNLVRGRHHHYLVAGFQNQRGPLLDEFEELQGWSELQPNAMKTPIRIKRIERDEITFLLCVSPARAEKDRAIRERQEKRLLKDLEKLGERVRLAEEKHQPLTDADLFERIGRLRERYSRAARYYGMERQDGVLVWPVKEDKRARAEDLDGAYFLKTSRQDMEPEEIWRTYMVLTRVESAFRDLKGTLDMRPVYHRKETRVETHIFLCVLAYHLQAAIEHLLQQAGDHTSWETLRKELSTHQVATVVMPTADGRKLAIRRGSIPEPRPREIYRLLGIAGDPMKPIRTWV
;
A
#
# COMPACT_ATOMS: atom_id res chain seq x y z
N MET A 1 -23.00 -5.28 -37.83
CA MET A 1 -22.19 -4.82 -39.03
C MET A 1 -23.10 -4.50 -40.17
N PHE A 2 -22.63 -3.83 -41.25
CA PHE A 2 -23.41 -3.61 -42.49
C PHE A 2 -22.48 -3.50 -43.70
N ILE A 3 -23.03 -3.72 -44.91
CA ILE A 3 -22.26 -3.61 -46.15
C ILE A 3 -22.40 -2.20 -46.71
N LYS A 4 -21.27 -1.56 -47.05
CA LYS A 4 -21.21 -0.23 -47.65
C LYS A 4 -20.56 -0.28 -49.02
N ARG A 5 -21.26 0.23 -50.03
CA ARG A 5 -20.73 0.38 -51.41
C ARG A 5 -19.86 1.63 -51.48
N THR A 6 -18.67 1.50 -52.02
CA THR A 6 -17.76 2.60 -52.32
C THR A 6 -17.41 2.62 -53.79
N VAL A 7 -17.32 3.82 -54.35
CA VAL A 7 -16.99 4.03 -55.77
C VAL A 7 -15.72 4.86 -55.86
N ALA A 8 -14.68 4.34 -56.47
CA ALA A 8 -13.43 5.04 -56.71
C ALA A 8 -13.19 5.18 -58.23
N LYS A 9 -12.84 6.39 -58.69
CA LYS A 9 -12.44 6.65 -60.10
C LYS A 9 -10.91 6.73 -60.14
N ARG A 10 -10.31 5.97 -61.05
CA ARG A 10 -8.88 6.08 -61.39
C ARG A 10 -8.77 6.24 -62.92
N GLY A 11 -8.50 7.45 -63.39
CA GLY A 11 -8.57 7.81 -64.81
C GLY A 11 -10.00 7.65 -65.35
N GLU A 12 -10.18 7.01 -66.49
CA GLU A 12 -11.48 6.74 -67.09
C GLU A 12 -12.21 5.51 -66.52
N LYS A 13 -11.54 4.74 -65.63
CA LYS A 13 -12.12 3.51 -65.06
C LYS A 13 -12.76 3.75 -63.71
N THR A 14 -13.99 3.29 -63.54
CA THR A 14 -14.75 3.34 -62.28
C THR A 14 -14.68 1.97 -61.60
N TYR A 15 -14.21 1.94 -60.35
CA TYR A 15 -14.13 0.74 -59.54
C TYR A 15 -15.21 0.78 -58.46
N VAL A 16 -16.02 -0.24 -58.37
CA VAL A 16 -17.02 -0.42 -57.30
C VAL A 16 -16.51 -1.46 -56.35
N ASN A 17 -16.38 -1.10 -55.07
CA ASN A 17 -16.00 -2.04 -54.03
C ASN A 17 -17.07 -2.08 -52.93
N HIS A 18 -17.26 -3.24 -52.32
CA HIS A 18 -18.11 -3.45 -51.16
C HIS A 18 -17.24 -3.61 -49.92
N LEU A 19 -17.58 -2.87 -48.85
CA LEU A 19 -16.88 -2.89 -47.58
C LEU A 19 -17.81 -3.42 -46.49
N LEU A 20 -17.36 -4.38 -45.69
CA LEU A 20 -18.01 -4.73 -44.44
C LEU A 20 -17.54 -3.73 -43.38
N VAL A 21 -18.48 -3.02 -42.77
CA VAL A 21 -18.19 -1.95 -41.82
C VAL A 21 -19.00 -2.10 -40.53
N GLU A 22 -18.42 -1.64 -39.42
CA GLU A 22 -19.05 -1.57 -38.12
C GLU A 22 -19.22 -0.11 -37.69
N SER A 23 -20.37 0.21 -37.12
CA SER A 23 -20.59 1.55 -36.54
C SER A 23 -20.00 1.58 -35.10
N VAL A 24 -19.03 2.45 -34.88
CA VAL A 24 -18.36 2.65 -33.58
C VAL A 24 -18.63 4.04 -33.11
N THR A 25 -19.15 4.19 -31.90
CA THR A 25 -19.34 5.49 -31.25
C THR A 25 -18.00 6.02 -30.75
N THR A 26 -17.58 7.18 -31.26
CA THR A 26 -16.36 7.87 -30.79
C THR A 26 -16.74 9.16 -30.08
N PRO A 27 -15.85 9.76 -29.27
CA PRO A 27 -16.10 11.05 -28.64
C PRO A 27 -16.41 12.19 -29.62
N ALA A 28 -16.07 12.01 -30.92
CA ALA A 28 -16.37 12.95 -32.02
C ALA A 28 -17.61 12.54 -32.82
N GLY A 29 -18.46 11.63 -32.27
CA GLY A 29 -19.67 11.10 -32.92
C GLY A 29 -19.47 9.72 -33.54
N PRO A 30 -20.54 9.12 -34.11
CA PRO A 30 -20.50 7.78 -34.72
C PRO A 30 -19.59 7.76 -35.95
N ARG A 31 -18.69 6.79 -36.03
CA ARG A 31 -17.79 6.56 -37.16
C ARG A 31 -17.88 5.13 -37.64
N HIS A 32 -17.59 4.93 -38.93
CA HIS A 32 -17.57 3.60 -39.57
C HIS A 32 -16.15 3.03 -39.54
N LYS A 33 -15.97 1.90 -38.84
CA LYS A 33 -14.75 1.11 -38.87
C LYS A 33 -14.84 0.05 -39.97
N VAL A 34 -13.90 0.03 -40.90
CA VAL A 34 -13.85 -0.98 -41.97
C VAL A 34 -13.29 -2.29 -41.42
N ILE A 35 -14.11 -3.32 -41.36
CA ILE A 35 -13.73 -4.67 -40.93
C ILE A 35 -13.01 -5.40 -42.04
N CYS A 36 -13.61 -5.42 -43.25
CA CYS A 36 -13.06 -6.10 -44.41
C CYS A 36 -13.45 -5.39 -45.70
N ASN A 37 -12.56 -5.46 -46.72
CA ASN A 37 -12.92 -5.12 -48.11
C ASN A 37 -13.34 -6.41 -48.80
N LEU A 38 -14.61 -6.50 -49.16
CA LEU A 38 -15.19 -7.64 -49.88
C LEU A 38 -14.85 -7.64 -51.39
N GLY A 39 -14.15 -6.61 -51.87
CA GLY A 39 -13.65 -6.50 -53.25
C GLY A 39 -14.77 -6.46 -54.28
N HIS A 40 -14.67 -7.37 -55.25
CA HIS A 40 -15.63 -7.50 -56.32
C HIS A 40 -16.71 -8.57 -56.04
N MET A 41 -16.82 -9.05 -54.78
CA MET A 41 -17.88 -9.97 -54.40
C MET A 41 -19.24 -9.29 -54.66
N ASP A 42 -20.13 -9.98 -55.38
CA ASP A 42 -21.50 -9.50 -55.55
C ASP A 42 -22.32 -9.82 -54.28
N PRO A 43 -22.71 -8.82 -53.47
CA PRO A 43 -23.48 -9.04 -52.26
C PRO A 43 -24.98 -9.32 -52.53
N GLY A 44 -25.39 -9.36 -53.83
CA GLY A 44 -26.79 -9.49 -54.23
C GLY A 44 -27.59 -8.18 -54.12
N PRO A 45 -28.92 -8.25 -54.12
CA PRO A 45 -29.80 -7.11 -54.02
C PRO A 45 -29.56 -6.31 -52.72
N LYS A 46 -29.71 -4.99 -52.78
CA LYS A 46 -29.36 -4.09 -51.70
C LYS A 46 -30.21 -4.29 -50.42
N ASP A 47 -31.41 -4.79 -50.57
CA ASP A 47 -32.34 -5.15 -49.49
C ASP A 47 -31.89 -6.38 -48.68
N GLU A 48 -31.05 -7.27 -49.28
CA GLU A 48 -30.47 -8.43 -48.61
C GLU A 48 -29.14 -8.11 -47.86
N TRP A 49 -28.55 -6.92 -48.03
CA TRP A 49 -27.21 -6.61 -47.51
C TRP A 49 -27.13 -6.62 -46.00
N LEU A 50 -28.21 -6.30 -45.29
CA LEU A 50 -28.24 -6.31 -43.83
C LEU A 50 -28.22 -7.75 -43.31
N ASP A 51 -29.09 -8.61 -43.88
CA ASP A 51 -29.14 -10.05 -43.55
C ASP A 51 -27.81 -10.75 -43.86
N LEU A 52 -27.21 -10.45 -45.02
CA LEU A 52 -25.90 -10.98 -45.37
C LEU A 52 -24.80 -10.53 -44.39
N ALA A 53 -24.81 -9.27 -43.96
CA ALA A 53 -23.86 -8.74 -42.97
C ALA A 53 -24.01 -9.41 -41.62
N ASP A 54 -25.24 -9.65 -41.15
CA ASP A 54 -25.52 -10.32 -39.88
C ASP A 54 -25.09 -11.80 -39.92
N ARG A 55 -25.31 -12.49 -41.03
CA ARG A 55 -24.85 -13.87 -41.24
C ARG A 55 -23.32 -13.98 -41.29
N ILE A 56 -22.64 -13.01 -41.94
CA ILE A 56 -21.17 -12.93 -41.91
C ILE A 56 -20.68 -12.68 -40.49
N GLN A 57 -21.35 -11.81 -39.73
CA GLN A 57 -21.01 -11.51 -38.33
C GLN A 57 -21.14 -12.75 -37.44
N ALA A 58 -22.24 -13.50 -37.57
CA ALA A 58 -22.47 -14.75 -36.83
C ALA A 58 -21.41 -15.81 -37.17
N ALA A 59 -21.06 -15.97 -38.45
CA ALA A 59 -20.04 -16.92 -38.89
C ALA A 59 -18.61 -16.52 -38.45
N LEU A 60 -18.28 -15.24 -38.36
CA LEU A 60 -17.03 -14.74 -37.78
C LEU A 60 -16.96 -14.99 -36.27
N GLY A 61 -18.10 -14.95 -35.57
CA GLY A 61 -18.24 -15.30 -34.15
C GLY A 61 -18.26 -16.81 -33.87
N GLY A 62 -18.09 -17.66 -34.87
CA GLY A 62 -18.02 -19.12 -34.71
C GLY A 62 -19.38 -19.82 -34.62
N GLN A 63 -20.50 -19.15 -34.93
CA GLN A 63 -21.80 -19.77 -34.97
C GLN A 63 -21.99 -20.50 -36.31
N PRO A 64 -22.34 -21.80 -36.32
CA PRO A 64 -22.57 -22.54 -37.58
C PRO A 64 -23.83 -22.04 -38.28
N SER A 65 -23.74 -21.77 -39.57
CA SER A 65 -24.92 -21.45 -40.41
C SER A 65 -25.74 -22.70 -40.67
N LEU A 66 -27.04 -22.64 -40.41
CA LEU A 66 -27.97 -23.74 -40.75
C LEU A 66 -28.17 -23.91 -42.25
N PHE A 67 -27.88 -22.88 -43.03
CA PHE A 67 -27.95 -22.91 -44.50
C PHE A 67 -26.65 -22.37 -45.07
N PRO A 68 -25.83 -23.19 -45.78
CA PRO A 68 -24.59 -22.76 -46.40
C PRO A 68 -24.88 -21.73 -47.52
N ASP A 69 -24.17 -20.60 -47.46
CA ASP A 69 -24.22 -19.54 -48.45
C ASP A 69 -22.79 -19.24 -48.92
N PRO A 70 -22.45 -19.48 -50.16
CA PRO A 70 -21.09 -19.25 -50.69
C PRO A 70 -20.59 -17.82 -50.47
N ARG A 71 -21.50 -16.82 -50.47
CA ARG A 71 -21.15 -15.41 -50.22
C ARG A 71 -20.66 -15.19 -48.79
N VAL A 72 -21.26 -15.89 -47.81
CA VAL A 72 -20.85 -15.82 -46.39
C VAL A 72 -19.48 -16.49 -46.22
N GLU A 73 -19.27 -17.66 -46.84
CA GLU A 73 -17.99 -18.39 -46.73
C GLU A 73 -16.84 -17.59 -47.35
N ASP A 74 -17.04 -17.00 -48.55
CA ASP A 74 -16.05 -16.14 -49.18
C ASP A 74 -15.74 -14.88 -48.39
N ALA A 75 -16.75 -14.22 -47.84
CA ALA A 75 -16.57 -13.06 -46.99
C ALA A 75 -15.80 -13.38 -45.71
N VAL A 76 -16.12 -14.50 -45.02
CA VAL A 76 -15.41 -14.98 -43.82
C VAL A 76 -13.95 -15.30 -44.13
N ARG A 77 -13.68 -15.96 -45.28
CA ARG A 77 -12.32 -16.24 -45.75
C ARG A 77 -11.52 -14.95 -45.96
N LEU A 78 -12.11 -13.96 -46.64
CA LEU A 78 -11.48 -12.64 -46.87
C LEU A 78 -11.22 -11.88 -45.56
N CYS A 79 -12.17 -11.90 -44.62
CA CYS A 79 -12.01 -11.27 -43.31
C CYS A 79 -10.92 -11.94 -42.49
N ARG A 80 -10.85 -13.26 -42.41
CA ARG A 80 -9.81 -14.02 -41.71
C ARG A 80 -8.42 -13.82 -42.33
N THR A 81 -8.31 -13.80 -43.65
CA THR A 81 -7.05 -13.52 -44.38
C THR A 81 -6.56 -12.09 -44.07
N ARG A 82 -7.48 -11.14 -43.94
CA ARG A 82 -7.12 -9.77 -43.59
C ARG A 82 -6.74 -9.64 -42.11
N GLN A 83 -7.46 -10.32 -41.21
CA GLN A 83 -7.08 -10.37 -39.77
C GLN A 83 -5.70 -10.99 -39.58
N ALA A 84 -5.39 -12.08 -40.28
CA ALA A 84 -4.06 -12.68 -40.25
C ALA A 84 -2.97 -11.76 -40.84
N LYS A 85 -3.27 -10.98 -41.87
CA LYS A 85 -2.35 -9.95 -42.41
C LYS A 85 -2.24 -8.74 -41.50
N LEU A 86 -3.27 -8.33 -40.77
CA LEU A 86 -3.23 -7.25 -39.80
C LEU A 86 -2.47 -7.67 -38.53
N SER A 87 -2.67 -8.90 -38.03
CA SER A 87 -1.87 -9.43 -36.92
C SER A 87 -0.40 -9.67 -37.33
N GLN A 88 -0.11 -10.04 -38.60
CA GLN A 88 1.25 -10.03 -39.12
C GLN A 88 1.81 -8.60 -39.26
N SER A 89 1.01 -7.63 -39.76
CA SER A 89 1.45 -6.24 -39.89
C SER A 89 1.45 -5.50 -38.56
N GLU A 90 0.67 -5.89 -37.56
CA GLU A 90 0.77 -5.40 -36.16
C GLU A 90 1.98 -6.02 -35.48
N ALA A 91 2.31 -7.27 -35.74
CA ALA A 91 3.57 -7.88 -35.34
C ALA A 91 4.80 -7.28 -36.08
N GLU A 92 4.62 -6.76 -37.29
CA GLU A 92 5.63 -6.03 -38.06
C GLU A 92 5.63 -4.52 -37.78
N ALA A 93 4.52 -3.93 -37.31
CA ALA A 93 4.39 -2.51 -37.02
C ALA A 93 4.84 -2.15 -35.58
N GLU A 94 5.18 -3.11 -34.73
CA GLU A 94 5.92 -2.90 -33.48
C GLU A 94 7.41 -2.60 -33.70
N HIS A 95 7.87 -2.48 -34.96
CA HIS A 95 9.20 -2.00 -35.29
C HIS A 95 9.15 -0.82 -36.26
N PRO A 96 9.27 0.43 -35.79
CA PRO A 96 9.59 1.54 -36.64
C PRO A 96 11.09 1.79 -36.61
N LEU A 97 11.83 1.22 -37.54
CA LEU A 97 13.03 1.90 -38.10
C LEU A 97 13.37 1.21 -39.41
N ALA A 98 13.35 2.01 -40.47
CA ALA A 98 13.62 1.59 -41.83
C ALA A 98 15.04 1.08 -41.98
N GLY A 99 15.21 -0.08 -42.59
CA GLY A 99 16.48 -0.48 -43.21
C GLY A 99 17.35 -1.46 -42.46
N GLU A 100 16.81 -2.22 -41.50
CA GLU A 100 17.63 -3.25 -40.81
C GLU A 100 17.69 -4.54 -41.64
N THR A 101 18.83 -4.82 -42.24
CA THR A 101 19.21 -6.17 -42.64
C THR A 101 19.19 -7.06 -41.41
N ALA A 102 18.37 -8.15 -41.43
CA ALA A 102 18.28 -9.10 -40.34
C ALA A 102 19.69 -9.49 -39.85
N VAL A 103 19.90 -9.43 -38.52
CA VAL A 103 21.19 -9.83 -37.92
C VAL A 103 21.36 -11.33 -38.10
N PRO A 104 22.40 -11.83 -38.82
CA PRO A 104 22.62 -13.25 -39.00
C PRO A 104 22.86 -13.93 -37.66
N GLU A 105 22.57 -15.23 -37.58
CA GLU A 105 22.71 -16.02 -36.34
C GLU A 105 24.19 -16.09 -35.87
N VAL A 106 25.15 -16.04 -36.80
CA VAL A 106 26.59 -16.05 -36.54
C VAL A 106 27.25 -14.83 -37.16
N VAL A 107 27.98 -14.08 -36.35
CA VAL A 107 28.70 -12.87 -36.75
C VAL A 107 30.16 -12.97 -36.30
N ALA A 108 31.12 -12.72 -37.22
CA ALA A 108 32.54 -12.64 -36.88
C ALA A 108 32.84 -11.31 -36.15
N VAL A 109 33.31 -11.36 -34.92
CA VAL A 109 33.55 -10.22 -34.03
C VAL A 109 35.04 -9.98 -33.83
N LYS A 110 35.45 -8.72 -33.67
CA LYS A 110 36.78 -8.31 -33.24
C LYS A 110 36.83 -8.20 -31.70
N PRO A 111 37.34 -9.20 -30.93
CA PRO A 111 37.18 -9.24 -29.46
C PRO A 111 37.75 -8.02 -28.74
N ALA A 112 38.91 -7.49 -29.21
CA ALA A 112 39.59 -6.34 -28.61
C ALA A 112 38.76 -5.04 -28.64
N GLY A 113 37.72 -4.96 -29.49
CA GLY A 113 36.89 -3.78 -29.63
C GLY A 113 35.51 -3.90 -28.94
N VAL A 114 35.24 -4.99 -28.20
CA VAL A 114 33.97 -5.18 -27.51
C VAL A 114 33.86 -4.16 -26.36
N GLN A 115 32.73 -3.48 -26.31
CA GLN A 115 32.39 -2.47 -25.29
C GLN A 115 31.06 -2.80 -24.63
N ILE A 116 30.96 -2.49 -23.35
CA ILE A 116 29.68 -2.56 -22.60
C ILE A 116 29.31 -1.13 -22.23
N GLN A 117 28.09 -0.71 -22.58
CA GLN A 117 27.60 0.65 -22.33
C GLN A 117 26.14 0.63 -21.90
N ASP A 118 25.61 1.76 -21.43
CA ASP A 118 24.22 1.96 -21.01
C ASP A 118 23.76 0.93 -19.99
N ILE A 119 24.61 0.67 -18.99
CA ILE A 119 24.28 -0.22 -17.88
C ILE A 119 23.20 0.44 -17.02
N ARG A 120 22.09 -0.26 -16.80
CA ARG A 120 20.94 0.23 -16.03
C ARG A 120 20.46 -0.83 -15.06
N GLU A 121 20.11 -0.41 -13.83
CA GLU A 121 19.48 -1.28 -12.85
C GLU A 121 18.08 -1.73 -13.34
N ALA A 122 17.81 -3.04 -13.27
CA ALA A 122 16.59 -3.63 -13.79
C ALA A 122 15.83 -4.49 -12.76
N GLY A 123 16.53 -5.19 -11.87
CA GLY A 123 15.90 -6.22 -11.02
C GLY A 123 14.73 -5.75 -10.19
N PRO A 124 14.85 -4.71 -9.35
CA PRO A 124 13.73 -4.21 -8.56
C PRO A 124 12.58 -3.71 -9.43
N LEU A 125 12.91 -3.05 -10.56
CA LEU A 125 11.94 -2.53 -11.51
C LEU A 125 11.17 -3.66 -12.19
N HIS A 126 11.87 -4.72 -12.57
CA HIS A 126 11.26 -5.90 -13.17
C HIS A 126 10.26 -6.57 -12.21
N VAL A 127 10.65 -6.79 -10.95
CA VAL A 127 9.74 -7.32 -9.93
C VAL A 127 8.52 -6.43 -9.76
N GLY A 128 8.71 -5.12 -9.58
CA GLY A 128 7.62 -4.18 -9.41
C GLY A 128 6.64 -4.18 -10.60
N HIS A 129 7.17 -4.17 -11.83
CA HIS A 129 6.37 -4.23 -13.05
C HIS A 129 5.59 -5.55 -13.18
N GLN A 130 6.23 -6.70 -12.89
CA GLN A 130 5.55 -7.99 -12.94
C GLN A 130 4.41 -8.09 -11.92
N LEU A 131 4.58 -7.54 -10.72
CA LEU A 131 3.51 -7.46 -9.72
C LEU A 131 2.42 -6.45 -10.11
N TRP A 132 2.78 -5.33 -10.73
CA TRP A 132 1.82 -4.39 -11.32
C TRP A 132 0.91 -5.08 -12.33
N GLN A 133 1.49 -5.89 -13.23
CA GLN A 133 0.74 -6.69 -14.20
C GLN A 133 -0.12 -7.77 -13.53
N ARG A 134 0.45 -8.51 -12.56
CA ARG A 134 -0.25 -9.59 -11.86
C ARG A 134 -1.46 -9.11 -11.05
N LEU A 135 -1.36 -7.94 -10.42
CA LEU A 135 -2.46 -7.27 -9.72
C LEU A 135 -3.42 -6.55 -10.69
N GLU A 136 -3.14 -6.59 -11.99
CA GLU A 136 -3.93 -5.98 -13.05
C GLU A 136 -4.20 -4.47 -12.83
N PHE A 137 -3.22 -3.73 -12.30
CA PHE A 137 -3.34 -2.30 -12.03
C PHE A 137 -3.80 -1.52 -13.27
N ASP A 138 -3.28 -1.83 -14.46
CA ASP A 138 -3.69 -1.16 -15.70
C ASP A 138 -5.20 -1.34 -15.97
N ALA A 139 -5.74 -2.53 -15.72
CA ALA A 139 -7.16 -2.81 -15.88
C ALA A 139 -8.01 -2.04 -14.83
N VAL A 140 -7.54 -1.96 -13.58
CA VAL A 140 -8.17 -1.15 -12.51
C VAL A 140 -8.20 0.33 -12.92
N LEU A 141 -7.06 0.89 -13.30
CA LEU A 141 -6.96 2.30 -13.71
C LEU A 141 -7.79 2.61 -14.96
N LYS A 142 -7.90 1.66 -15.88
CA LYS A 142 -8.78 1.75 -17.05
C LYS A 142 -10.26 1.74 -16.67
N ALA A 143 -10.65 0.88 -15.73
CA ALA A 143 -12.05 0.77 -15.27
C ALA A 143 -12.53 2.09 -14.63
N VAL A 144 -11.67 2.81 -13.90
CA VAL A 144 -11.99 4.13 -13.33
C VAL A 144 -11.84 5.29 -14.33
N GLY A 145 -11.60 5.00 -15.60
CA GLY A 145 -11.62 5.98 -16.69
C GLY A 145 -10.31 6.73 -16.95
N LEU A 146 -9.15 6.23 -16.45
CA LEU A 146 -7.86 6.86 -16.74
C LEU A 146 -7.40 6.55 -18.17
N SER A 147 -6.89 7.58 -18.86
CA SER A 147 -6.30 7.45 -20.19
C SER A 147 -5.00 6.65 -20.17
N ILE A 148 -4.59 6.09 -21.32
CA ILE A 148 -3.34 5.33 -21.45
C ILE A 148 -2.13 6.11 -20.91
N PRO A 149 -1.90 7.41 -21.29
CA PRO A 149 -0.78 8.16 -20.72
C PRO A 149 -0.86 8.33 -19.21
N ALA A 150 -2.06 8.55 -18.65
CA ALA A 150 -2.23 8.69 -17.21
C ALA A 150 -1.90 7.38 -16.46
N ARG A 151 -2.31 6.22 -17.02
CA ARG A 151 -2.00 4.90 -16.45
C ARG A 151 -0.50 4.63 -16.45
N GLN A 152 0.18 4.88 -17.58
CA GLN A 152 1.64 4.73 -17.69
C GLN A 152 2.39 5.64 -16.71
N LEU A 153 1.97 6.91 -16.58
CA LEU A 153 2.55 7.84 -15.60
C LEU A 153 2.32 7.35 -14.17
N THR A 154 1.14 6.80 -13.87
CA THR A 154 0.83 6.25 -12.54
C THR A 154 1.73 5.07 -12.22
N GLU A 155 1.95 4.17 -13.17
CA GLU A 155 2.87 3.04 -13.00
C GLU A 155 4.30 3.53 -12.70
N VAL A 156 4.83 4.44 -13.52
CA VAL A 156 6.16 5.03 -13.32
C VAL A 156 6.30 5.67 -11.93
N MET A 157 5.30 6.47 -11.50
CA MET A 157 5.30 7.13 -10.21
C MET A 157 5.21 6.13 -9.05
N THR A 158 4.39 5.09 -9.18
CA THR A 158 4.24 4.04 -8.16
C THR A 158 5.51 3.20 -8.03
N LEU A 159 6.12 2.80 -9.15
CA LEU A 159 7.38 2.07 -9.17
C LEU A 159 8.53 2.91 -8.61
N ASN A 160 8.56 4.22 -8.89
CA ASN A 160 9.53 5.11 -8.26
C ASN A 160 9.37 5.11 -6.72
N ARG A 161 8.14 5.21 -6.20
CA ARG A 161 7.90 5.12 -4.75
C ARG A 161 8.32 3.79 -4.16
N LEU A 162 8.10 2.69 -4.86
CA LEU A 162 8.47 1.35 -4.42
C LEU A 162 10.00 1.16 -4.37
N ILE A 163 10.73 1.68 -5.36
CA ILE A 163 12.14 1.35 -5.59
C ILE A 163 13.09 2.41 -5.04
N GLU A 164 12.93 3.65 -5.46
CA GLU A 164 13.79 4.77 -5.07
C GLU A 164 12.96 6.06 -5.01
N PRO A 165 12.24 6.27 -3.90
CA PRO A 165 11.36 7.41 -3.75
C PRO A 165 12.06 8.74 -4.07
N ALA A 166 11.49 9.51 -4.99
CA ALA A 166 12.03 10.78 -5.43
C ALA A 166 10.93 11.84 -5.63
N SER A 167 11.30 13.12 -5.66
CA SER A 167 10.38 14.17 -6.10
C SER A 167 10.06 14.02 -7.58
N GLU A 168 8.95 14.61 -8.04
CA GLU A 168 8.54 14.58 -9.44
C GLU A 168 9.61 15.14 -10.40
N LEU A 169 10.45 16.07 -9.91
CA LEU A 169 11.59 16.59 -10.66
C LEU A 169 12.72 15.54 -10.76
N ALA A 170 13.13 14.96 -9.64
CA ALA A 170 14.21 13.97 -9.59
C ALA A 170 13.78 12.63 -10.23
N MET A 171 12.49 12.33 -10.27
CA MET A 171 11.94 11.14 -10.93
C MET A 171 12.26 11.09 -12.44
N VAL A 172 12.36 12.24 -13.10
CA VAL A 172 12.76 12.31 -14.52
C VAL A 172 14.20 11.79 -14.70
N GLU A 173 15.10 12.18 -13.80
CA GLU A 173 16.49 11.71 -13.80
C GLU A 173 16.56 10.21 -13.44
N TRP A 174 15.83 9.79 -12.40
CA TRP A 174 15.70 8.38 -12.02
C TRP A 174 15.23 7.51 -13.19
N ALA A 175 14.21 7.93 -13.94
CA ALA A 175 13.72 7.21 -15.11
C ALA A 175 14.79 7.04 -16.18
N GLY A 176 15.65 8.06 -16.40
CA GLY A 176 16.73 8.02 -17.39
C GLY A 176 17.92 7.14 -16.99
N ARG A 177 18.14 6.90 -15.69
CA ARG A 177 19.28 6.11 -15.21
C ARG A 177 18.94 4.65 -14.85
N THR A 178 17.66 4.28 -14.92
CA THR A 178 17.18 2.90 -14.71
C THR A 178 16.78 2.24 -16.02
N ALA A 179 16.49 0.93 -15.99
CA ALA A 179 15.99 0.17 -17.14
C ALA A 179 14.49 0.39 -17.41
N LEU A 180 13.93 1.56 -17.03
CA LEU A 180 12.49 1.84 -17.17
C LEU A 180 11.99 1.71 -18.60
N ALA A 181 12.75 2.26 -19.56
CA ALA A 181 12.43 2.16 -20.99
C ALA A 181 12.38 0.72 -21.47
N ASP A 182 13.33 -0.09 -20.99
CA ASP A 182 13.48 -1.49 -21.40
C ASP A 182 12.39 -2.39 -20.82
N VAL A 183 12.04 -2.17 -19.55
CA VAL A 183 11.07 -3.01 -18.82
C VAL A 183 9.63 -2.65 -19.16
N LEU A 184 9.31 -1.35 -19.22
CA LEU A 184 7.95 -0.86 -19.46
C LEU A 184 7.66 -0.50 -20.93
N GLY A 185 8.69 -0.43 -21.79
CA GLY A 185 8.53 0.10 -23.15
C GLY A 185 8.18 1.60 -23.20
N THR A 186 8.46 2.35 -22.12
CA THR A 186 8.09 3.76 -21.98
C THR A 186 9.19 4.65 -22.56
N ASP A 187 8.80 5.60 -23.41
CA ASP A 187 9.73 6.62 -23.92
C ASP A 187 10.08 7.63 -22.81
N VAL A 188 11.19 7.39 -22.11
CA VAL A 188 11.67 8.24 -21.02
C VAL A 188 11.99 9.67 -21.45
N ALA A 189 12.32 9.92 -22.71
CA ALA A 189 12.57 11.27 -23.21
C ALA A 189 11.32 12.16 -23.21
N LYS A 190 10.14 11.55 -23.20
CA LYS A 190 8.85 12.25 -23.10
C LYS A 190 8.40 12.53 -21.68
N LEU A 191 9.10 12.00 -20.67
CA LEU A 191 8.76 12.25 -19.27
C LEU A 191 9.27 13.63 -18.83
N ASN A 192 8.47 14.34 -18.05
CA ASN A 192 8.84 15.59 -17.40
C ASN A 192 8.02 15.81 -16.13
N ALA A 193 8.52 16.67 -15.24
CA ALA A 193 7.90 16.94 -13.95
C ALA A 193 6.45 17.46 -14.07
N ASP A 194 6.14 18.29 -15.08
CA ASP A 194 4.78 18.83 -15.27
C ASP A 194 3.75 17.74 -15.55
N LYS A 195 4.13 16.68 -16.29
CA LYS A 195 3.26 15.53 -16.54
C LYS A 195 2.97 14.78 -15.25
N PHE A 196 3.98 14.57 -14.41
CA PHE A 196 3.80 13.95 -13.11
C PHE A 196 2.90 14.77 -12.19
N TYR A 197 3.12 16.09 -12.10
CA TYR A 197 2.23 16.96 -11.32
C TYR A 197 0.79 16.97 -11.80
N ARG A 198 0.55 16.95 -13.12
CA ARG A 198 -0.81 16.86 -13.68
C ARG A 198 -1.43 15.49 -13.41
N ASN A 199 -0.62 14.43 -13.41
CA ASN A 199 -1.10 13.11 -13.10
C ASN A 199 -1.55 12.97 -11.64
N LEU A 200 -0.84 13.63 -10.68
CA LEU A 200 -1.32 13.76 -9.30
C LEU A 200 -2.72 14.38 -9.25
N ASP A 201 -2.91 15.49 -9.96
CA ASP A 201 -4.22 16.19 -10.01
C ASP A 201 -5.31 15.29 -10.65
N THR A 202 -4.96 14.42 -11.61
CA THR A 202 -5.88 13.47 -12.26
C THR A 202 -6.27 12.32 -11.35
N LEU A 203 -5.33 11.78 -10.57
CA LEU A 203 -5.55 10.64 -9.68
C LEU A 203 -6.40 10.99 -8.45
N HIS A 204 -6.33 12.25 -7.98
CA HIS A 204 -6.96 12.68 -6.73
C HIS A 204 -8.43 12.26 -6.62
N GLY A 205 -9.23 12.52 -7.65
CA GLY A 205 -10.67 12.19 -7.64
C GLY A 205 -11.01 10.72 -7.84
N LYS A 206 -10.01 9.87 -8.08
CA LYS A 206 -10.20 8.45 -8.41
C LYS A 206 -9.78 7.49 -7.29
N ARG A 207 -9.27 8.02 -6.19
CA ARG A 207 -8.69 7.24 -5.08
C ARG A 207 -9.61 6.13 -4.58
N VAL A 208 -10.84 6.48 -4.19
CA VAL A 208 -11.79 5.53 -3.58
C VAL A 208 -12.17 4.39 -4.54
N GLU A 209 -12.38 4.75 -5.81
CA GLU A 209 -12.70 3.78 -6.85
C GLU A 209 -11.53 2.82 -7.10
N ILE A 210 -10.29 3.36 -7.15
CA ILE A 210 -9.07 2.55 -7.34
C ILE A 210 -8.85 1.61 -6.15
N GLU A 211 -8.94 2.10 -4.91
CA GLU A 211 -8.77 1.29 -3.71
C GLU A 211 -9.80 0.14 -3.66
N ARG A 212 -11.07 0.42 -3.98
CA ARG A 212 -12.12 -0.60 -4.03
C ARG A 212 -11.80 -1.71 -5.05
N GLU A 213 -11.44 -1.32 -6.26
CA GLU A 213 -11.12 -2.27 -7.33
C GLU A 213 -9.87 -3.11 -7.00
N LEU A 214 -8.82 -2.48 -6.44
CA LEU A 214 -7.60 -3.18 -6.03
C LEU A 214 -7.89 -4.18 -4.92
N HIS A 215 -8.58 -3.77 -3.86
CA HIS A 215 -8.95 -4.67 -2.77
C HIS A 215 -9.76 -5.88 -3.26
N GLY A 216 -10.71 -5.67 -4.18
CA GLY A 216 -11.48 -6.75 -4.78
C GLY A 216 -10.61 -7.75 -5.55
N ARG A 217 -9.61 -7.27 -6.28
CA ARG A 217 -8.66 -8.12 -7.04
C ARG A 217 -7.72 -8.87 -6.13
N GLU A 218 -7.13 -8.20 -5.14
CA GLU A 218 -6.24 -8.82 -4.16
C GLU A 218 -6.95 -9.92 -3.38
N LYS A 219 -8.20 -9.64 -2.94
CA LYS A 219 -9.04 -10.64 -2.27
C LYS A 219 -9.26 -11.88 -3.13
N SER A 220 -9.53 -11.71 -4.42
CA SER A 220 -9.73 -12.82 -5.36
C SER A 220 -8.41 -13.53 -5.67
N LEU A 221 -7.34 -12.80 -5.98
CA LEU A 221 -6.05 -13.34 -6.41
C LEU A 221 -5.34 -14.14 -5.32
N PHE A 222 -5.37 -13.64 -4.08
CA PHE A 222 -4.69 -14.25 -2.93
C PHE A 222 -5.63 -15.05 -2.03
N ASN A 223 -6.91 -15.19 -2.40
CA ASN A 223 -7.94 -15.89 -1.62
C ASN A 223 -7.99 -15.40 -0.16
N LEU A 224 -7.95 -14.07 0.03
CA LEU A 224 -7.90 -13.44 1.35
C LEU A 224 -9.21 -13.70 2.12
N LYS A 225 -9.11 -14.19 3.34
CA LYS A 225 -10.24 -14.62 4.17
C LYS A 225 -10.89 -13.44 4.96
N GLY A 226 -11.01 -12.29 4.34
CA GLY A 226 -11.18 -11.02 4.96
C GLY A 226 -12.54 -10.68 5.60
N GLN A 227 -12.70 -10.97 6.89
CA GLN A 227 -13.64 -10.26 7.78
C GLN A 227 -12.89 -9.57 8.94
N LEU A 228 -11.58 -9.41 8.83
CA LEU A 228 -10.77 -8.70 9.79
C LEU A 228 -10.37 -7.34 9.22
N LEU A 229 -10.62 -6.29 9.98
CA LEU A 229 -10.18 -4.93 9.69
C LEU A 229 -9.19 -4.48 10.76
N LEU A 230 -7.97 -4.19 10.35
CA LEU A 230 -6.95 -3.58 11.20
C LEU A 230 -6.95 -2.08 10.96
N TYR A 231 -7.10 -1.29 12.01
CA TYR A 231 -7.21 0.16 11.92
C TYR A 231 -6.29 0.88 12.90
N ASP A 232 -5.49 1.81 12.40
CA ASP A 232 -4.70 2.72 13.21
C ASP A 232 -4.45 4.04 12.46
N LEU A 233 -3.96 5.06 13.20
CA LEU A 233 -3.58 6.37 12.66
C LEU A 233 -2.09 6.60 12.78
N THR A 234 -1.61 7.39 11.82
CA THR A 234 -0.26 7.92 11.84
C THR A 234 -0.22 9.36 11.37
N ASN A 235 0.85 10.08 11.71
CA ASN A 235 1.06 11.44 11.27
C ASN A 235 2.19 11.51 10.24
N THR A 236 1.99 12.34 9.21
CA THR A 236 3.06 12.76 8.31
C THR A 236 3.24 14.27 8.39
N HIS A 237 4.49 14.71 8.50
CA HIS A 237 4.81 16.12 8.67
C HIS A 237 5.24 16.78 7.35
N PHE A 238 5.13 18.09 7.33
CA PHE A 238 5.50 18.94 6.22
C PHE A 238 6.81 19.67 6.49
N GLU A 239 7.53 19.95 5.42
CA GLU A 239 8.52 21.00 5.43
C GLU A 239 7.92 22.30 4.89
N GLY A 240 8.09 23.42 5.64
CA GLY A 240 7.55 24.73 5.32
C GLY A 240 6.20 25.06 5.98
N GLN A 241 5.66 26.25 5.67
CA GLN A 241 4.50 26.82 6.36
C GLN A 241 3.15 26.22 5.97
N MET A 242 3.02 25.64 4.79
CA MET A 242 1.80 24.98 4.28
C MET A 242 0.49 25.77 4.51
N THR A 243 0.49 27.06 4.20
CA THR A 243 -0.65 27.95 4.42
C THR A 243 -1.84 27.63 3.52
N ALA A 244 -1.59 27.08 2.33
CA ALA A 244 -2.61 26.71 1.35
C ALA A 244 -3.16 25.29 1.51
N VAL A 245 -2.79 24.57 2.59
CA VAL A 245 -3.27 23.22 2.88
C VAL A 245 -4.08 23.26 4.18
N PRO A 246 -5.42 23.31 4.14
CA PRO A 246 -6.28 23.44 5.33
C PRO A 246 -6.09 22.32 6.35
N LYS A 247 -5.86 21.08 5.89
CA LYS A 247 -5.61 19.93 6.75
C LYS A 247 -4.24 19.96 7.44
N ALA A 248 -3.28 20.76 6.95
CA ALA A 248 -1.97 20.92 7.56
C ALA A 248 -2.09 21.74 8.86
N GLN A 249 -2.18 21.05 9.98
CA GLN A 249 -2.34 21.61 11.32
C GLN A 249 -1.22 21.12 12.25
N ARG A 250 -0.91 21.93 13.29
CA ARG A 250 -0.05 21.49 14.36
C ARG A 250 -0.82 20.57 15.30
N GLY A 251 -0.28 19.44 15.65
CA GLY A 251 -0.93 18.44 16.49
C GLY A 251 0.08 17.62 17.30
N HIS A 252 -0.45 16.79 18.19
CA HIS A 252 0.37 15.85 18.94
C HIS A 252 0.90 14.76 18.00
N ASN A 253 2.20 14.47 18.07
CA ASN A 253 2.81 13.36 17.35
C ASN A 253 3.82 12.59 18.21
N LYS A 254 4.01 11.32 17.89
CA LYS A 254 4.94 10.43 18.60
C LYS A 254 6.42 10.90 18.54
N GLN A 255 6.75 11.79 17.58
CA GLN A 255 8.11 12.31 17.36
C GLN A 255 8.37 13.61 18.10
N MET A 256 7.36 14.17 18.78
CA MET A 256 7.40 15.45 19.50
C MET A 256 7.85 16.65 18.63
N ARG A 257 7.61 16.56 17.29
CA ARG A 257 7.85 17.65 16.35
C ARG A 257 6.73 18.68 16.45
N THR A 258 6.90 19.66 17.35
CA THR A 258 5.95 20.77 17.53
C THR A 258 6.22 21.95 16.59
N ASP A 259 7.37 21.92 15.94
CA ASP A 259 7.87 22.95 15.02
C ASP A 259 7.18 22.93 13.65
N CYS A 260 6.72 21.77 13.19
CA CYS A 260 6.13 21.62 11.88
C CYS A 260 4.63 21.29 11.91
N LYS A 261 3.93 21.60 10.80
CA LYS A 261 2.56 21.15 10.57
C LYS A 261 2.56 19.69 10.10
N GLN A 262 1.43 19.02 10.26
CA GLN A 262 1.22 17.63 9.89
C GLN A 262 -0.19 17.39 9.38
N VAL A 263 -0.43 16.25 8.73
CA VAL A 263 -1.74 15.63 8.54
C VAL A 263 -1.77 14.30 9.26
N ALA A 264 -2.94 13.88 9.70
CA ALA A 264 -3.16 12.53 10.20
C ALA A 264 -3.66 11.65 9.05
N MET A 265 -3.11 10.46 8.92
CA MET A 265 -3.52 9.45 7.95
C MET A 265 -3.99 8.21 8.71
N SER A 266 -5.18 7.73 8.40
CA SER A 266 -5.62 6.40 8.81
C SER A 266 -5.30 5.38 7.73
N LEU A 267 -5.02 4.15 8.14
CA LEU A 267 -4.82 3.02 7.25
C LEU A 267 -5.73 1.88 7.70
N MET A 268 -6.44 1.31 6.75
CA MET A 268 -7.27 0.13 6.89
C MET A 268 -6.59 -1.02 6.17
N LEU A 269 -6.22 -2.05 6.91
CA LEU A 269 -5.66 -3.28 6.36
C LEU A 269 -6.60 -4.46 6.65
N ASP A 270 -6.56 -5.45 5.80
CA ASP A 270 -7.15 -6.74 6.10
C ASP A 270 -6.27 -7.58 7.05
N GLY A 271 -6.71 -8.77 7.41
CA GLY A 271 -5.97 -9.68 8.29
C GLY A 271 -4.63 -10.15 7.71
N ASP A 272 -4.45 -10.12 6.41
CA ASP A 272 -3.22 -10.52 5.71
C ASP A 272 -2.26 -9.35 5.48
N GLY A 273 -2.69 -8.12 5.77
CA GLY A 273 -1.89 -6.90 5.69
C GLY A 273 -2.04 -6.13 4.38
N PHE A 274 -3.00 -6.49 3.54
CA PHE A 274 -3.30 -5.76 2.32
C PHE A 274 -4.14 -4.51 2.61
N PRO A 275 -3.87 -3.37 1.94
CA PRO A 275 -4.67 -2.17 2.13
C PRO A 275 -6.11 -2.35 1.63
N ILE A 276 -7.08 -2.02 2.48
CA ILE A 276 -8.48 -1.83 2.05
C ILE A 276 -8.66 -0.38 1.60
N GLY A 277 -7.95 0.54 2.25
CA GLY A 277 -7.94 1.95 1.91
C GLY A 277 -7.37 2.83 3.01
N HIS A 278 -7.37 4.13 2.76
CA HIS A 278 -6.88 5.12 3.71
C HIS A 278 -7.73 6.39 3.70
N GLU A 279 -7.68 7.16 4.80
CA GLU A 279 -8.28 8.49 4.88
C GLU A 279 -7.29 9.50 5.45
N ILE A 280 -7.42 10.77 5.06
CA ILE A 280 -6.54 11.84 5.47
C ILE A 280 -7.32 12.89 6.21
N PHE A 281 -6.90 13.18 7.45
CA PHE A 281 -7.52 14.09 8.39
C PHE A 281 -6.61 15.28 8.69
N ALA A 282 -7.21 16.33 9.27
CA ALA A 282 -6.43 17.44 9.81
C ALA A 282 -5.43 16.95 10.86
N GLY A 283 -4.24 17.54 10.88
CA GLY A 283 -3.13 17.08 11.74
C GLY A 283 -3.36 17.20 13.24
N ASN A 284 -4.41 17.90 13.65
CA ASN A 284 -4.88 18.04 15.05
C ASN A 284 -6.14 17.20 15.36
N MET A 285 -6.57 16.34 14.41
CA MET A 285 -7.75 15.48 14.61
C MET A 285 -7.49 14.47 15.72
N PRO A 286 -8.35 14.40 16.75
CA PRO A 286 -8.26 13.36 17.78
C PRO A 286 -8.56 11.98 17.19
N ASP A 287 -7.75 10.97 17.55
CA ASP A 287 -7.86 9.61 17.02
C ASP A 287 -9.30 9.05 17.11
N GLY A 288 -9.92 9.17 18.28
CA GLY A 288 -11.27 8.64 18.51
C GLY A 288 -12.38 9.25 17.63
N LYS A 289 -12.16 10.43 17.01
CA LYS A 289 -13.15 11.07 16.13
C LYS A 289 -13.10 10.55 14.70
N THR A 290 -12.16 9.67 14.37
CA THR A 290 -11.97 9.16 13.01
C THR A 290 -12.72 7.84 12.73
N VAL A 291 -13.27 7.19 13.77
CA VAL A 291 -13.91 5.86 13.67
C VAL A 291 -15.12 5.87 12.75
N GLU A 292 -15.96 6.89 12.80
CA GLU A 292 -17.13 6.99 11.91
C GLU A 292 -16.72 7.13 10.45
N ALA A 293 -15.74 7.99 10.17
CA ALA A 293 -15.21 8.14 8.81
C ALA A 293 -14.55 6.85 8.31
N MET A 294 -13.87 6.11 9.18
CA MET A 294 -13.30 4.81 8.88
C MET A 294 -14.38 3.79 8.49
N LEU A 295 -15.47 3.69 9.26
CA LEU A 295 -16.56 2.76 8.96
C LEU A 295 -17.23 3.11 7.61
N ASN A 296 -17.48 4.40 7.34
CA ASN A 296 -17.98 4.85 6.05
C ASN A 296 -17.03 4.46 4.91
N ALA A 297 -15.73 4.66 5.11
CA ALA A 297 -14.71 4.33 4.15
C ALA A 297 -14.61 2.82 3.88
N LEU A 298 -14.72 1.98 4.92
CA LEU A 298 -14.77 0.53 4.82
C LEU A 298 -15.96 0.07 3.97
N GLU A 299 -17.16 0.54 4.29
CA GLU A 299 -18.39 0.19 3.58
C GLU A 299 -18.33 0.59 2.09
N GLN A 300 -17.79 1.77 1.80
CA GLN A 300 -17.62 2.25 0.41
C GLN A 300 -16.66 1.38 -0.41
N ARG A 301 -15.58 0.86 0.21
CA ARG A 301 -14.54 0.11 -0.50
C ARG A 301 -14.84 -1.38 -0.59
N THR A 302 -15.50 -1.93 0.42
CA THR A 302 -15.84 -3.36 0.45
C THR A 302 -17.23 -3.66 -0.12
N GLY A 303 -18.12 -2.66 -0.15
CA GLY A 303 -19.54 -2.86 -0.48
C GLY A 303 -20.31 -3.66 0.56
N THR A 304 -19.73 -3.91 1.75
CA THR A 304 -20.28 -4.78 2.80
C THR A 304 -20.73 -3.93 3.99
N GLN A 305 -21.97 -4.12 4.42
CA GLN A 305 -22.50 -3.53 5.65
C GLN A 305 -22.47 -4.57 6.77
N GLY A 306 -21.58 -4.38 7.74
CA GLY A 306 -21.45 -5.30 8.87
C GLY A 306 -20.53 -6.50 8.64
N GLY A 307 -20.40 -7.35 9.67
CA GLY A 307 -19.68 -8.63 9.64
C GLY A 307 -18.16 -8.55 9.84
N PHE A 308 -17.54 -7.36 9.84
CA PHE A 308 -16.11 -7.23 10.12
C PHE A 308 -15.82 -7.25 11.63
N THR A 309 -14.71 -7.86 12.01
CA THR A 309 -14.09 -7.66 13.32
C THR A 309 -13.05 -6.55 13.20
N VAL A 310 -13.35 -5.37 13.76
CA VAL A 310 -12.50 -4.19 13.72
C VAL A 310 -11.51 -4.25 14.88
N VAL A 311 -10.23 -4.40 14.57
CA VAL A 311 -9.14 -4.42 15.55
C VAL A 311 -8.50 -3.03 15.60
N MET A 312 -8.50 -2.44 16.79
CA MET A 312 -8.01 -1.07 17.01
C MET A 312 -7.18 -0.97 18.28
N ASP A 313 -6.28 0.01 18.35
CA ASP A 313 -5.59 0.33 19.60
C ASP A 313 -6.58 0.95 20.61
N ARG A 314 -6.19 0.92 21.87
CA ARG A 314 -6.97 1.49 23.01
C ARG A 314 -7.38 2.95 22.82
N GLY A 315 -6.64 3.74 22.04
CA GLY A 315 -6.96 5.14 21.74
C GLY A 315 -8.35 5.34 21.12
N PHE A 316 -8.88 4.31 20.46
CA PHE A 316 -10.20 4.31 19.82
C PHE A 316 -11.30 3.68 20.67
N ALA A 317 -10.95 3.06 21.81
CA ALA A 317 -11.83 2.20 22.62
C ALA A 317 -12.79 2.97 23.55
N SER A 318 -13.27 4.17 23.16
CA SER A 318 -14.36 4.84 23.90
C SER A 318 -15.68 4.07 23.70
N GLU A 319 -16.54 4.08 24.71
CA GLU A 319 -17.86 3.41 24.63
C GLU A 319 -18.69 3.93 23.46
N THR A 320 -18.62 5.22 23.16
CA THR A 320 -19.28 5.82 21.98
C THR A 320 -18.82 5.16 20.68
N ASN A 321 -17.50 4.98 20.51
CA ASN A 321 -16.94 4.35 19.30
C ASN A 321 -17.29 2.86 19.22
N LEU A 322 -17.23 2.14 20.35
CA LEU A 322 -17.56 0.72 20.37
C LEU A 322 -19.06 0.49 20.07
N ASN A 323 -19.93 1.36 20.58
CA ASN A 323 -21.35 1.35 20.26
C ASN A 323 -21.60 1.69 18.79
N LEU A 324 -20.84 2.63 18.21
CA LEU A 324 -20.91 2.95 16.79
C LEU A 324 -20.54 1.74 15.91
N VAL A 325 -19.46 1.03 16.25
CA VAL A 325 -19.05 -0.20 15.55
C VAL A 325 -20.14 -1.26 15.61
N ARG A 326 -20.70 -1.52 16.81
CA ARG A 326 -21.80 -2.48 16.99
C ARG A 326 -23.09 -2.06 16.27
N GLY A 327 -23.42 -0.77 16.33
CA GLY A 327 -24.61 -0.20 15.67
C GLY A 327 -24.58 -0.34 14.14
N ARG A 328 -23.40 -0.54 13.56
CA ARG A 328 -23.21 -0.86 12.13
C ARG A 328 -23.02 -2.36 11.86
N HIS A 329 -23.41 -3.21 12.80
CA HIS A 329 -23.32 -4.67 12.70
C HIS A 329 -21.88 -5.21 12.49
N HIS A 330 -20.88 -4.45 12.97
CA HIS A 330 -19.50 -4.92 13.06
C HIS A 330 -19.16 -5.37 14.47
N HIS A 331 -18.14 -6.18 14.61
CA HIS A 331 -17.53 -6.54 15.88
C HIS A 331 -16.29 -5.69 16.12
N TYR A 332 -15.89 -5.56 17.38
CA TYR A 332 -14.62 -4.92 17.73
C TYR A 332 -13.71 -5.87 18.52
N LEU A 333 -12.41 -5.61 18.46
CA LEU A 333 -11.39 -6.18 19.34
C LEU A 333 -10.39 -5.08 19.68
N VAL A 334 -10.30 -4.71 20.96
CA VAL A 334 -9.49 -3.58 21.44
C VAL A 334 -8.77 -3.91 22.74
N ALA A 335 -7.63 -3.25 23.01
CA ALA A 335 -7.04 -3.28 24.34
C ALA A 335 -7.75 -2.29 25.29
N GLY A 336 -7.94 -2.70 26.52
CA GLY A 336 -8.51 -1.85 27.55
C GLY A 336 -7.49 -0.88 28.16
N PHE A 337 -7.99 0.21 28.75
CA PHE A 337 -7.16 1.15 29.49
C PHE A 337 -6.73 0.57 30.83
N GLN A 338 -5.54 0.94 31.31
CA GLN A 338 -5.04 0.49 32.61
C GLN A 338 -5.92 0.91 33.80
N ASN A 339 -6.59 2.07 33.73
CA ASN A 339 -7.52 2.54 34.75
C ASN A 339 -8.85 1.76 34.78
N GLN A 340 -9.16 1.03 33.73
CA GLN A 340 -10.35 0.17 33.63
C GLN A 340 -10.12 -1.24 34.18
N ARG A 341 -8.94 -1.55 34.72
CA ARG A 341 -8.65 -2.86 35.35
C ARG A 341 -9.29 -3.03 36.71
N GLY A 342 -9.69 -1.94 37.39
CA GLY A 342 -10.28 -1.99 38.70
C GLY A 342 -11.41 -3.01 38.89
N PRO A 343 -12.44 -3.00 38.02
CA PRO A 343 -13.54 -3.98 38.09
C PRO A 343 -13.14 -5.44 37.76
N LEU A 344 -11.91 -5.66 37.27
CA LEU A 344 -11.38 -6.98 36.88
C LEU A 344 -10.31 -7.50 37.84
N LEU A 345 -10.05 -6.79 38.96
CA LEU A 345 -8.97 -7.15 39.89
C LEU A 345 -9.17 -8.54 40.47
N ASP A 346 -10.37 -8.83 40.98
CA ASP A 346 -10.69 -10.14 41.60
C ASP A 346 -10.41 -11.29 40.59
N GLU A 347 -10.69 -11.06 39.32
CA GLU A 347 -10.42 -12.05 38.25
C GLU A 347 -8.94 -12.23 37.95
N PHE A 348 -8.12 -11.18 38.12
CA PHE A 348 -6.66 -11.29 38.01
C PHE A 348 -6.03 -12.01 39.21
N GLU A 349 -6.61 -11.86 40.40
CA GLU A 349 -6.16 -12.50 41.64
C GLU A 349 -6.60 -13.97 41.72
N GLU A 350 -7.69 -14.35 41.05
CA GLU A 350 -8.17 -15.72 41.01
C GLU A 350 -7.21 -16.65 40.25
N LEU A 351 -6.77 -17.73 40.88
CA LEU A 351 -5.81 -18.67 40.32
C LEU A 351 -6.39 -19.62 39.27
N GLN A 352 -7.73 -19.81 39.26
CA GLN A 352 -8.40 -20.74 38.36
C GLN A 352 -8.72 -20.10 37.00
N GLY A 353 -8.85 -20.94 35.97
CA GLY A 353 -9.26 -20.50 34.62
C GLY A 353 -8.14 -19.91 33.74
N TRP A 354 -6.89 -19.90 34.21
CA TRP A 354 -5.76 -19.45 33.44
C TRP A 354 -5.20 -20.58 32.55
N SER A 355 -4.89 -20.27 31.31
CA SER A 355 -4.13 -21.11 30.39
C SER A 355 -2.85 -20.40 29.95
N GLU A 356 -1.87 -21.18 29.52
CA GLU A 356 -0.61 -20.66 29.00
C GLU A 356 -0.63 -20.63 27.47
N LEU A 357 -0.26 -19.50 26.89
CA LEU A 357 -0.07 -19.31 25.47
C LEU A 357 1.40 -19.06 25.19
N GLN A 358 1.98 -19.85 24.29
CA GLN A 358 3.34 -19.67 23.79
C GLN A 358 3.31 -18.91 22.47
N PRO A 359 3.64 -17.62 22.44
CA PRO A 359 3.76 -16.88 21.18
C PRO A 359 5.00 -17.31 20.40
N ASN A 360 4.89 -17.48 19.08
CA ASN A 360 6.01 -17.96 18.23
C ASN A 360 7.27 -17.09 18.31
N ALA A 361 7.14 -15.80 18.64
CA ALA A 361 8.25 -14.83 18.72
C ALA A 361 8.72 -14.52 20.15
N MET A 362 8.08 -15.06 21.20
CA MET A 362 8.40 -14.74 22.59
C MET A 362 9.04 -15.93 23.30
N LYS A 363 10.07 -15.68 24.10
CA LYS A 363 10.78 -16.73 24.88
C LYS A 363 9.98 -17.23 26.09
N THR A 364 9.04 -16.43 26.60
CA THR A 364 8.25 -16.74 27.79
C THR A 364 6.76 -16.80 27.47
N PRO A 365 6.04 -17.81 28.00
CA PRO A 365 4.61 -17.92 27.80
C PRO A 365 3.86 -16.75 28.44
N ILE A 366 2.68 -16.47 27.91
CA ILE A 366 1.74 -15.49 28.44
C ILE A 366 0.59 -16.27 29.09
N ARG A 367 0.18 -15.90 30.28
CA ARG A 367 -1.04 -16.43 30.89
C ARG A 367 -2.24 -15.67 30.37
N ILE A 368 -3.29 -16.38 29.97
CA ILE A 368 -4.54 -15.81 29.48
C ILE A 368 -5.73 -16.43 30.19
N LYS A 369 -6.76 -15.62 30.49
CA LYS A 369 -8.03 -16.06 31.07
C LYS A 369 -9.18 -15.34 30.37
N ARG A 370 -10.16 -16.11 29.85
CA ARG A 370 -11.36 -15.55 29.23
C ARG A 370 -12.47 -15.42 30.26
N ILE A 371 -13.12 -14.27 30.28
CA ILE A 371 -14.33 -14.03 31.08
C ILE A 371 -15.38 -13.31 30.22
N GLU A 372 -16.64 -13.49 30.58
CA GLU A 372 -17.77 -12.83 29.90
C GLU A 372 -18.56 -11.99 30.91
N ARG A 373 -18.87 -10.74 30.52
CA ARG A 373 -19.74 -9.83 31.27
C ARG A 373 -20.53 -8.97 30.31
N ASP A 374 -21.82 -8.85 30.48
CA ASP A 374 -22.71 -7.96 29.74
C ASP A 374 -22.55 -8.08 28.21
N GLU A 375 -22.56 -9.33 27.68
CA GLU A 375 -22.37 -9.65 26.26
C GLU A 375 -21.00 -9.23 25.68
N ILE A 376 -20.05 -8.90 26.54
CA ILE A 376 -18.66 -8.56 26.15
C ILE A 376 -17.74 -9.66 26.66
N THR A 377 -16.88 -10.14 25.78
CA THR A 377 -15.81 -11.05 26.14
C THR A 377 -14.57 -10.27 26.50
N PHE A 378 -14.00 -10.53 27.66
CA PHE A 378 -12.71 -10.00 28.11
C PHE A 378 -11.69 -11.14 28.08
N LEU A 379 -10.51 -10.85 27.55
CA LEU A 379 -9.34 -11.71 27.66
C LEU A 379 -8.34 -11.02 28.58
N LEU A 380 -8.20 -11.53 29.79
CA LEU A 380 -7.18 -11.12 30.74
C LEU A 380 -5.85 -11.73 30.32
N CYS A 381 -4.79 -10.94 30.35
CA CYS A 381 -3.45 -11.38 29.94
C CYS A 381 -2.41 -10.94 30.96
N VAL A 382 -1.47 -11.82 31.29
CA VAL A 382 -0.30 -11.51 32.13
C VAL A 382 0.95 -11.94 31.38
N SER A 383 1.78 -10.95 31.03
CA SER A 383 3.02 -11.15 30.27
C SER A 383 4.24 -10.89 31.14
N PRO A 384 5.13 -11.89 31.38
CA PRO A 384 6.36 -11.70 32.16
C PRO A 384 7.28 -10.62 31.58
N ALA A 385 7.45 -10.56 30.27
CA ALA A 385 8.29 -9.54 29.62
C ALA A 385 7.73 -8.13 29.80
N ARG A 386 6.40 -7.99 29.84
CA ARG A 386 5.74 -6.71 30.14
C ARG A 386 5.86 -6.37 31.62
N ALA A 387 5.78 -7.35 32.52
CA ALA A 387 5.97 -7.16 33.97
C ALA A 387 7.35 -6.60 34.29
N GLU A 388 8.39 -7.16 33.67
CA GLU A 388 9.77 -6.63 33.81
C GLU A 388 9.88 -5.17 33.36
N LYS A 389 9.28 -4.85 32.20
CA LYS A 389 9.24 -3.48 31.68
C LYS A 389 8.47 -2.52 32.58
N ASP A 390 7.31 -2.93 33.08
CA ASP A 390 6.46 -2.11 33.95
C ASP A 390 7.21 -1.83 35.29
N ARG A 391 7.86 -2.85 35.86
CA ARG A 391 8.73 -2.73 37.06
C ARG A 391 9.88 -1.76 36.82
N ALA A 392 10.64 -1.94 35.73
CA ALA A 392 11.78 -1.08 35.43
C ALA A 392 11.36 0.39 35.20
N ILE A 393 10.18 0.64 34.62
CA ILE A 393 9.63 2.00 34.46
C ILE A 393 9.26 2.56 35.81
N ARG A 394 8.60 1.79 36.70
CA ARG A 394 8.21 2.20 38.05
C ARG A 394 9.44 2.56 38.87
N GLU A 395 10.42 1.67 38.97
CA GLU A 395 11.66 1.89 39.73
C GLU A 395 12.43 3.13 39.25
N ARG A 396 12.51 3.35 37.95
CA ARG A 396 13.15 4.55 37.40
C ARG A 396 12.42 5.83 37.80
N GLN A 397 11.10 5.82 37.79
CA GLN A 397 10.28 6.97 38.16
C GLN A 397 10.36 7.22 39.66
N GLU A 398 10.32 6.19 40.51
CA GLU A 398 10.49 6.28 41.94
C GLU A 398 11.86 6.86 42.30
N LYS A 399 12.94 6.32 41.76
CA LYS A 399 14.30 6.82 41.99
C LYS A 399 14.45 8.31 41.72
N ARG A 400 13.81 8.79 40.64
CA ARG A 400 13.82 10.21 40.28
C ARG A 400 12.97 11.06 41.25
N LEU A 401 11.77 10.57 41.58
CA LEU A 401 10.88 11.22 42.56
C LEU A 401 11.56 11.36 43.90
N LEU A 402 12.11 10.27 44.46
CA LEU A 402 12.77 10.25 45.76
C LEU A 402 13.94 11.23 45.81
N LYS A 403 14.78 11.26 44.76
CA LYS A 403 15.87 12.23 44.65
C LYS A 403 15.39 13.69 44.68
N ASP A 404 14.27 14.00 44.04
CA ASP A 404 13.72 15.35 44.01
C ASP A 404 12.95 15.67 45.31
N LEU A 405 12.37 14.67 45.99
CA LEU A 405 11.79 14.80 47.35
C LEU A 405 12.87 15.05 48.39
N GLU A 406 14.00 14.36 48.35
CA GLU A 406 15.17 14.60 49.23
C GLU A 406 15.65 16.05 49.10
N LYS A 407 15.80 16.57 47.89
CA LYS A 407 16.17 17.97 47.64
C LYS A 407 15.14 18.96 48.16
N LEU A 408 13.84 18.64 48.01
CA LEU A 408 12.78 19.48 48.56
C LEU A 408 12.77 19.44 50.10
N GLY A 409 12.94 18.24 50.69
CA GLY A 409 13.03 18.04 52.12
C GLY A 409 14.20 18.81 52.73
N GLU A 410 15.39 18.75 52.12
CA GLU A 410 16.56 19.52 52.54
C GLU A 410 16.31 21.03 52.47
N ARG A 411 15.62 21.50 51.43
CA ARG A 411 15.25 22.91 51.32
C ARG A 411 14.25 23.35 52.40
N VAL A 412 13.27 22.48 52.74
CA VAL A 412 12.33 22.74 53.84
C VAL A 412 13.09 22.83 55.16
N ARG A 413 13.99 21.86 55.44
CA ARG A 413 14.82 21.82 56.66
C ARG A 413 15.69 23.08 56.81
N LEU A 414 16.40 23.48 55.73
CA LEU A 414 17.25 24.67 55.75
C LEU A 414 16.47 25.98 55.95
N ALA A 415 15.22 26.04 55.46
CA ALA A 415 14.34 27.19 55.65
C ALA A 415 13.85 27.30 57.11
N GLU A 416 13.52 26.17 57.74
CA GLU A 416 13.19 26.11 59.21
C GLU A 416 14.37 26.54 60.05
N GLU A 417 15.57 26.03 59.77
CA GLU A 417 16.80 26.43 60.55
C GLU A 417 17.11 27.92 60.44
N LYS A 418 16.76 28.54 59.33
CA LYS A 418 16.92 29.99 59.07
C LYS A 418 15.78 30.84 59.64
N HIS A 419 14.83 30.26 60.38
CA HIS A 419 13.59 30.89 60.82
C HIS A 419 12.78 31.58 59.71
N GLN A 420 12.87 31.07 58.53
CA GLN A 420 12.12 31.52 57.34
C GLN A 420 11.42 30.32 56.67
N PRO A 421 10.46 29.68 57.34
CA PRO A 421 9.82 28.48 56.82
C PRO A 421 9.08 28.77 55.52
N LEU A 422 9.11 27.80 54.60
CA LEU A 422 8.28 27.85 53.39
C LEU A 422 6.81 27.91 53.82
N THR A 423 6.04 28.78 53.18
CA THR A 423 4.58 28.76 53.39
C THR A 423 3.99 27.42 52.94
N ASP A 424 2.86 27.02 53.50
CA ASP A 424 2.17 25.81 53.10
C ASP A 424 1.76 25.86 51.60
N ALA A 425 1.37 27.05 51.12
CA ALA A 425 1.05 27.27 49.73
C ALA A 425 2.25 26.97 48.80
N ASP A 426 3.43 27.50 49.11
CA ASP A 426 4.66 27.25 48.33
C ASP A 426 5.07 25.77 48.36
N LEU A 427 4.90 25.12 49.50
CA LEU A 427 5.22 23.70 49.66
C LEU A 427 4.25 22.84 48.85
N PHE A 428 2.94 23.10 48.95
CA PHE A 428 1.93 22.36 48.17
C PHE A 428 2.07 22.55 46.67
N GLU A 429 2.42 23.77 46.24
CA GLU A 429 2.70 24.00 44.78
C GLU A 429 3.88 23.14 44.33
N ARG A 430 4.96 23.06 45.07
CA ARG A 430 6.14 22.24 44.73
C ARG A 430 5.82 20.75 44.73
N ILE A 431 5.08 20.28 45.74
CA ILE A 431 4.58 18.90 45.81
C ILE A 431 3.67 18.62 44.60
N GLY A 432 2.78 19.57 44.23
CA GLY A 432 1.93 19.46 43.06
C GLY A 432 2.72 19.27 41.78
N ARG A 433 3.80 20.05 41.58
CA ARG A 433 4.71 19.90 40.42
C ARG A 433 5.42 18.54 40.40
N LEU A 434 5.81 18.00 41.54
CA LEU A 434 6.41 16.65 41.62
C LEU A 434 5.38 15.57 41.34
N ARG A 435 4.14 15.70 41.84
CA ARG A 435 3.04 14.79 41.55
C ARG A 435 2.69 14.76 40.07
N GLU A 436 2.68 15.91 39.40
CA GLU A 436 2.45 16.01 37.96
C GLU A 436 3.60 15.36 37.18
N ARG A 437 4.85 15.76 37.48
CA ARG A 437 6.06 15.25 36.78
C ARG A 437 6.24 13.75 36.92
N TYR A 438 5.97 13.20 38.10
CA TYR A 438 6.14 11.78 38.41
C TYR A 438 4.82 11.08 38.74
N SER A 439 3.76 11.40 38.02
CA SER A 439 2.39 10.96 38.31
C SER A 439 2.23 9.45 38.49
N ARG A 440 3.06 8.64 37.84
CA ARG A 440 3.04 7.18 37.98
C ARG A 440 3.63 6.68 39.30
N ALA A 441 4.64 7.35 39.85
CA ALA A 441 5.29 6.97 41.09
C ALA A 441 4.71 7.72 42.30
N ALA A 442 4.40 9.01 42.15
CA ALA A 442 3.95 9.88 43.24
C ALA A 442 2.65 9.40 43.92
N ARG A 443 1.83 8.63 43.25
CA ARG A 443 0.59 8.03 43.78
C ARG A 443 0.84 7.02 44.90
N TYR A 444 2.06 6.47 45.00
CA TYR A 444 2.46 5.51 46.03
C TYR A 444 3.00 6.17 47.29
N TYR A 445 3.13 7.50 47.31
CA TYR A 445 3.68 8.25 48.40
C TYR A 445 2.65 9.24 49.00
N GLY A 446 2.56 9.30 50.33
CA GLY A 446 2.07 10.48 51.02
C GLY A 446 3.13 11.58 50.90
N MET A 447 2.75 12.84 50.87
CA MET A 447 3.70 13.95 50.85
C MET A 447 3.09 15.06 51.70
N GLU A 448 3.61 15.25 52.90
CA GLU A 448 3.06 16.18 53.89
C GLU A 448 4.16 16.76 54.77
N ARG A 449 3.89 17.88 55.42
CA ARG A 449 4.75 18.44 56.45
C ARG A 449 4.34 17.86 57.79
N GLN A 450 5.28 17.32 58.53
CA GLN A 450 5.13 16.89 59.95
C GLN A 450 6.26 17.49 60.75
N ASP A 451 5.93 18.19 61.79
CA ASP A 451 6.90 18.86 62.75
C ASP A 451 7.99 19.69 62.02
N GLY A 452 7.58 20.47 61.00
CA GLY A 452 8.50 21.31 60.22
C GLY A 452 9.33 20.57 59.16
N VAL A 453 9.20 19.27 59.04
CA VAL A 453 9.94 18.43 58.09
C VAL A 453 9.00 17.87 57.00
N LEU A 454 9.48 17.80 55.78
CA LEU A 454 8.75 17.09 54.69
C LEU A 454 8.94 15.59 54.88
N VAL A 455 7.83 14.87 55.00
CA VAL A 455 7.80 13.41 55.07
C VAL A 455 7.04 12.84 53.86
N TRP A 456 7.46 11.65 53.41
CA TRP A 456 6.82 10.99 52.27
C TRP A 456 6.65 9.47 52.48
N PRO A 457 5.76 9.08 53.43
CA PRO A 457 5.52 7.68 53.72
C PRO A 457 5.00 6.93 52.48
N VAL A 458 5.43 5.69 52.30
CA VAL A 458 4.96 4.80 51.24
C VAL A 458 3.54 4.33 51.58
N LYS A 459 2.65 4.35 50.61
CA LYS A 459 1.32 3.77 50.67
C LYS A 459 1.41 2.30 50.23
N GLU A 460 1.79 1.43 51.15
CA GLU A 460 2.14 0.04 50.86
C GLU A 460 1.02 -0.72 50.11
N ASP A 461 -0.25 -0.56 50.54
CA ASP A 461 -1.39 -1.21 49.84
C ASP A 461 -1.50 -0.82 48.36
N LYS A 462 -1.24 0.47 48.03
CA LYS A 462 -1.31 0.94 46.64
C LYS A 462 -0.12 0.47 45.83
N ARG A 463 1.03 0.33 46.48
CA ARG A 463 2.26 -0.14 45.86
C ARG A 463 2.16 -1.64 45.56
N ALA A 464 1.78 -2.46 46.57
CA ALA A 464 1.59 -3.89 46.40
C ALA A 464 0.60 -4.22 45.29
N ARG A 465 -0.59 -3.58 45.26
CA ARG A 465 -1.56 -3.74 44.16
C ARG A 465 -1.00 -3.38 42.80
N ALA A 466 -0.11 -2.40 42.70
CA ALA A 466 0.50 -2.05 41.42
C ALA A 466 1.55 -3.07 41.00
N GLU A 467 2.24 -3.70 41.94
CA GLU A 467 3.22 -4.77 41.71
C GLU A 467 2.53 -6.06 41.27
N ASP A 468 1.41 -6.43 41.89
CA ASP A 468 0.58 -7.58 41.52
C ASP A 468 0.03 -7.46 40.07
N LEU A 469 -0.18 -6.22 39.60
CA LEU A 469 -0.67 -5.93 38.26
C LEU A 469 0.44 -5.65 37.23
N ASP A 470 1.71 -5.86 37.58
CA ASP A 470 2.78 -5.75 36.59
C ASP A 470 2.61 -6.79 35.48
N GLY A 471 2.68 -6.33 34.24
CA GLY A 471 2.48 -7.17 33.08
C GLY A 471 1.03 -7.51 32.77
N ALA A 472 0.08 -7.14 33.65
CA ALA A 472 -1.34 -7.39 33.45
C ALA A 472 -1.93 -6.40 32.42
N TYR A 473 -2.70 -6.91 31.48
CA TYR A 473 -3.53 -6.13 30.55
C TYR A 473 -4.74 -6.95 30.15
N PHE A 474 -5.71 -6.33 29.50
CA PHE A 474 -6.85 -7.06 28.99
C PHE A 474 -7.24 -6.58 27.60
N LEU A 475 -7.81 -7.48 26.84
CA LEU A 475 -8.49 -7.21 25.59
C LEU A 475 -9.99 -7.33 25.83
N LYS A 476 -10.79 -6.57 25.07
CA LYS A 476 -12.24 -6.71 25.06
C LYS A 476 -12.77 -6.81 23.64
N THR A 477 -13.75 -7.68 23.43
CA THR A 477 -14.39 -7.89 22.14
C THR A 477 -15.87 -8.14 22.29
N SER A 478 -16.64 -7.73 21.28
CA SER A 478 -18.07 -8.11 21.15
C SER A 478 -18.27 -9.49 20.52
N ARG A 479 -17.20 -10.22 20.18
CA ARG A 479 -17.25 -11.62 19.70
C ARG A 479 -17.28 -12.56 20.89
N GLN A 480 -18.27 -13.44 20.93
CA GLN A 480 -18.41 -14.48 21.97
C GLN A 480 -17.99 -15.86 21.46
N ASP A 481 -17.83 -15.99 20.15
CA ASP A 481 -17.50 -17.23 19.44
C ASP A 481 -15.97 -17.48 19.29
N MET A 482 -15.13 -16.55 19.77
CA MET A 482 -13.67 -16.68 19.64
C MET A 482 -13.05 -17.37 20.86
N GLU A 483 -12.13 -18.29 20.59
CA GLU A 483 -11.31 -18.91 21.64
C GLU A 483 -10.26 -17.94 22.21
N PRO A 484 -9.81 -18.12 23.47
CA PRO A 484 -8.85 -17.22 24.13
C PRO A 484 -7.58 -16.96 23.31
N GLU A 485 -7.01 -18.00 22.75
CA GLU A 485 -5.82 -17.91 21.90
C GLU A 485 -6.10 -17.13 20.63
N GLU A 486 -7.26 -17.35 20.00
CA GLU A 486 -7.68 -16.66 18.78
C GLU A 486 -7.85 -15.17 19.02
N ILE A 487 -8.48 -14.75 20.14
CA ILE A 487 -8.63 -13.35 20.51
C ILE A 487 -7.25 -12.68 20.62
N TRP A 488 -6.30 -13.33 21.32
CA TRP A 488 -4.97 -12.79 21.50
C TRP A 488 -4.21 -12.70 20.17
N ARG A 489 -4.19 -13.77 19.38
CA ARG A 489 -3.52 -13.81 18.07
C ARG A 489 -4.11 -12.77 17.12
N THR A 490 -5.42 -12.65 17.06
CA THR A 490 -6.11 -11.65 16.24
C THR A 490 -5.75 -10.23 16.66
N TYR A 491 -5.67 -9.94 17.96
CA TYR A 491 -5.22 -8.63 18.42
C TYR A 491 -3.76 -8.35 18.04
N MET A 492 -2.89 -9.34 18.13
CA MET A 492 -1.47 -9.19 17.77
C MET A 492 -1.24 -8.91 16.28
N VAL A 493 -2.19 -9.25 15.41
CA VAL A 493 -2.11 -8.89 13.98
C VAL A 493 -2.13 -7.37 13.76
N LEU A 494 -2.59 -6.57 14.75
CA LEU A 494 -2.52 -5.11 14.68
C LEU A 494 -1.09 -4.58 14.49
N THR A 495 -0.07 -5.34 14.88
CA THR A 495 1.35 -5.01 14.60
C THR A 495 1.65 -4.90 13.10
N ARG A 496 0.83 -5.48 12.22
CA ARG A 496 0.94 -5.32 10.76
C ARG A 496 0.70 -3.87 10.33
N VAL A 497 -0.25 -3.17 10.96
CA VAL A 497 -0.48 -1.74 10.66
C VAL A 497 0.72 -0.88 11.09
N GLU A 498 1.33 -1.21 12.24
CA GLU A 498 2.55 -0.53 12.70
C GLU A 498 3.71 -0.77 11.73
N SER A 499 3.85 -1.99 11.19
CA SER A 499 4.82 -2.32 10.15
C SER A 499 4.54 -1.55 8.87
N ALA A 500 3.31 -1.56 8.38
CA ALA A 500 2.89 -0.80 7.20
C ALA A 500 3.21 0.69 7.33
N PHE A 501 2.95 1.29 8.49
CA PHE A 501 3.33 2.69 8.74
C PHE A 501 4.84 2.92 8.79
N ARG A 502 5.63 1.94 9.22
CA ARG A 502 7.08 2.01 9.18
C ARG A 502 7.56 2.04 7.74
N ASP A 503 7.03 1.16 6.90
CA ASP A 503 7.38 1.05 5.50
C ASP A 503 6.94 2.29 4.71
N LEU A 504 5.70 2.74 4.88
CA LEU A 504 5.19 3.96 4.27
C LEU A 504 6.06 5.19 4.60
N LYS A 505 6.51 5.33 5.86
CA LYS A 505 7.31 6.48 6.32
C LYS A 505 8.81 6.36 6.03
N GLY A 506 9.32 5.14 5.91
CA GLY A 506 10.72 4.82 5.69
C GLY A 506 10.98 4.44 4.25
N THR A 507 10.71 3.19 3.90
CA THR A 507 11.05 2.62 2.59
C THR A 507 10.36 3.32 1.42
N LEU A 508 9.10 3.75 1.60
CA LEU A 508 8.29 4.40 0.57
C LEU A 508 8.29 5.95 0.68
N ASP A 509 9.04 6.49 1.61
CA ASP A 509 9.32 7.93 1.80
C ASP A 509 8.07 8.83 1.74
N MET A 510 7.01 8.46 2.49
CA MET A 510 5.79 9.24 2.57
C MET A 510 6.04 10.62 3.22
N ARG A 511 7.14 10.81 3.92
CA ARG A 511 7.49 12.03 4.64
C ARG A 511 8.98 12.37 4.52
N PRO A 512 9.34 13.68 4.54
CA PRO A 512 8.46 14.83 4.65
C PRO A 512 7.70 15.14 3.36
N VAL A 513 6.53 15.79 3.47
CA VAL A 513 5.72 16.19 2.32
C VAL A 513 6.08 17.61 1.91
N TYR A 514 6.38 17.82 0.63
CA TYR A 514 6.77 19.11 0.06
C TYR A 514 5.67 19.77 -0.78
N HIS A 515 4.60 19.04 -1.12
CA HIS A 515 3.49 19.59 -1.92
C HIS A 515 2.73 20.68 -1.18
N ARG A 516 2.36 21.74 -1.92
CA ARG A 516 1.69 22.93 -1.38
C ARG A 516 0.18 22.97 -1.69
N LYS A 517 -0.33 22.07 -2.53
CA LYS A 517 -1.75 21.91 -2.82
C LYS A 517 -2.28 20.69 -2.07
N GLU A 518 -3.42 20.82 -1.39
CA GLU A 518 -4.04 19.74 -0.61
C GLU A 518 -4.27 18.49 -1.47
N THR A 519 -4.84 18.66 -2.66
CA THR A 519 -5.06 17.55 -3.61
C THR A 519 -3.78 16.77 -3.91
N ARG A 520 -2.65 17.46 -4.11
CA ARG A 520 -1.36 16.80 -4.38
C ARG A 520 -0.73 16.16 -3.15
N VAL A 521 -0.94 16.76 -1.96
CA VAL A 521 -0.57 16.13 -0.69
C VAL A 521 -1.27 14.78 -0.53
N GLU A 522 -2.57 14.77 -0.73
CA GLU A 522 -3.38 13.55 -0.62
C GLU A 522 -3.00 12.52 -1.67
N THR A 523 -2.75 12.94 -2.90
CA THR A 523 -2.33 12.00 -3.97
C THR A 523 -0.90 11.49 -3.76
N HIS A 524 0.00 12.29 -3.21
CA HIS A 524 1.34 11.82 -2.82
C HIS A 524 1.26 10.68 -1.79
N ILE A 525 0.43 10.84 -0.76
CA ILE A 525 0.16 9.79 0.23
C ILE A 525 -0.48 8.57 -0.46
N PHE A 526 -1.44 8.79 -1.34
CA PHE A 526 -2.09 7.74 -2.10
C PHE A 526 -1.10 6.94 -2.97
N LEU A 527 -0.15 7.60 -3.65
CA LEU A 527 0.89 6.90 -4.42
C LEU A 527 1.77 6.01 -3.53
N CYS A 528 2.08 6.45 -2.29
CA CYS A 528 2.78 5.60 -1.34
C CYS A 528 1.92 4.37 -0.94
N VAL A 529 0.60 4.53 -0.82
CA VAL A 529 -0.32 3.40 -0.58
C VAL A 529 -0.37 2.47 -1.79
N LEU A 530 -0.40 2.98 -3.03
CA LEU A 530 -0.32 2.14 -4.23
C LEU A 530 0.99 1.34 -4.30
N ALA A 531 2.12 1.96 -3.94
CA ALA A 531 3.40 1.25 -3.83
C ALA A 531 3.37 0.20 -2.70
N TYR A 532 2.66 0.49 -1.60
CA TYR A 532 2.50 -0.47 -0.52
C TYR A 532 1.65 -1.69 -0.93
N HIS A 533 0.64 -1.56 -1.80
CA HIS A 533 -0.06 -2.72 -2.39
C HIS A 533 0.92 -3.67 -3.11
N LEU A 534 1.84 -3.12 -3.90
CA LEU A 534 2.87 -3.93 -4.57
C LEU A 534 3.81 -4.59 -3.55
N GLN A 535 4.30 -3.83 -2.55
CA GLN A 535 5.16 -4.36 -1.49
C GLN A 535 4.47 -5.48 -0.71
N ALA A 536 3.23 -5.26 -0.28
CA ALA A 536 2.45 -6.26 0.45
C ALA A 536 2.27 -7.56 -0.36
N ALA A 537 2.00 -7.44 -1.66
CA ALA A 537 1.88 -8.60 -2.54
C ALA A 537 3.22 -9.35 -2.70
N ILE A 538 4.35 -8.64 -2.85
CA ILE A 538 5.69 -9.24 -2.92
C ILE A 538 5.99 -10.01 -1.64
N GLU A 539 5.84 -9.35 -0.49
CA GLU A 539 6.15 -9.93 0.82
C GLU A 539 5.21 -11.09 1.16
N HIS A 540 3.92 -10.98 0.83
CA HIS A 540 2.94 -12.06 1.02
C HIS A 540 3.32 -13.33 0.24
N LEU A 541 3.66 -13.20 -1.04
CA LEU A 541 4.08 -14.33 -1.87
C LEU A 541 5.35 -15.00 -1.36
N LEU A 542 6.33 -14.20 -0.95
CA LEU A 542 7.58 -14.71 -0.40
C LEU A 542 7.37 -15.40 0.96
N GLN A 543 6.55 -14.83 1.84
CA GLN A 543 6.19 -15.43 3.12
C GLN A 543 5.47 -16.77 2.95
N GLN A 544 4.57 -16.90 1.97
CA GLN A 544 3.95 -18.19 1.64
C GLN A 544 4.98 -19.23 1.18
N ALA A 545 6.08 -18.79 0.58
CA ALA A 545 7.19 -19.65 0.15
C ALA A 545 8.26 -19.85 1.25
N GLY A 546 8.06 -19.32 2.47
CA GLY A 546 8.96 -19.43 3.61
C GLY A 546 10.09 -18.39 3.66
N ASP A 547 10.09 -17.40 2.78
CA ASP A 547 11.03 -16.28 2.81
C ASP A 547 10.41 -15.04 3.48
N HIS A 548 11.00 -14.59 4.57
CA HIS A 548 10.55 -13.45 5.37
C HIS A 548 11.42 -12.19 5.19
N THR A 549 12.20 -12.13 4.11
CA THR A 549 13.06 -10.99 3.81
C THR A 549 12.23 -9.77 3.47
N SER A 550 12.55 -8.62 4.09
CA SER A 550 11.83 -7.36 3.84
C SER A 550 12.13 -6.81 2.44
N TRP A 551 11.19 -6.05 1.88
CA TRP A 551 11.36 -5.41 0.58
C TRP A 551 12.61 -4.52 0.51
N GLU A 552 12.95 -3.81 1.59
CA GLU A 552 14.17 -2.99 1.63
C GLU A 552 15.45 -3.81 1.38
N THR A 553 15.53 -5.03 1.91
CA THR A 553 16.66 -5.95 1.68
C THR A 553 16.59 -6.56 0.29
N LEU A 554 15.41 -7.05 -0.12
CA LEU A 554 15.19 -7.64 -1.45
C LEU A 554 15.56 -6.68 -2.58
N ARG A 555 15.22 -5.40 -2.45
CA ARG A 555 15.57 -4.37 -3.42
C ARG A 555 17.08 -4.26 -3.64
N LYS A 556 17.87 -4.31 -2.55
CA LYS A 556 19.32 -4.27 -2.60
C LYS A 556 19.91 -5.53 -3.26
N GLU A 557 19.35 -6.70 -2.95
CA GLU A 557 19.75 -7.97 -3.56
C GLU A 557 19.43 -8.02 -5.05
N LEU A 558 18.27 -7.50 -5.46
CA LEU A 558 17.82 -7.44 -6.85
C LEU A 558 18.60 -6.42 -7.69
N SER A 559 19.25 -5.40 -7.10
CA SER A 559 19.94 -4.32 -7.82
C SER A 559 21.12 -4.82 -8.65
N THR A 560 21.66 -6.00 -8.36
CA THR A 560 22.74 -6.64 -9.13
C THR A 560 22.29 -7.10 -10.52
N HIS A 561 20.97 -7.27 -10.73
CA HIS A 561 20.43 -7.63 -12.03
C HIS A 561 20.19 -6.38 -12.89
N GLN A 562 20.90 -6.29 -14.01
CA GLN A 562 21.04 -5.10 -14.83
C GLN A 562 20.67 -5.37 -16.30
N VAL A 563 20.39 -4.32 -17.03
CA VAL A 563 20.31 -4.32 -18.51
C VAL A 563 21.51 -3.55 -19.03
N ALA A 564 22.17 -4.08 -20.05
CA ALA A 564 23.33 -3.46 -20.69
C ALA A 564 23.30 -3.61 -22.20
N THR A 565 23.97 -2.70 -22.91
CA THR A 565 24.22 -2.79 -24.35
C THR A 565 25.65 -3.27 -24.57
N VAL A 566 25.79 -4.42 -25.22
CA VAL A 566 27.11 -4.95 -25.67
C VAL A 566 27.29 -4.55 -27.11
N VAL A 567 28.32 -3.74 -27.40
CA VAL A 567 28.68 -3.28 -28.73
C VAL A 567 29.89 -4.06 -29.22
N MET A 568 29.75 -4.74 -30.33
CA MET A 568 30.76 -5.64 -30.90
C MET A 568 31.13 -5.17 -32.32
N PRO A 569 32.37 -4.69 -32.55
CA PRO A 569 32.85 -4.45 -33.90
C PRO A 569 32.96 -5.77 -34.66
N THR A 570 32.47 -5.80 -35.88
CA THR A 570 32.44 -6.99 -36.73
C THR A 570 33.59 -6.96 -37.77
N ALA A 571 33.92 -8.11 -38.36
CA ALA A 571 35.01 -8.24 -39.32
C ALA A 571 34.76 -7.42 -40.60
N ASP A 572 33.50 -7.20 -40.96
CA ASP A 572 33.05 -6.39 -42.11
C ASP A 572 33.06 -4.87 -41.86
N GLY A 573 33.50 -4.44 -40.69
CA GLY A 573 33.64 -3.02 -40.31
C GLY A 573 32.43 -2.36 -39.67
N ARG A 574 31.27 -3.07 -39.58
CA ARG A 574 30.09 -2.60 -38.86
C ARG A 574 30.19 -2.84 -37.37
N LYS A 575 29.27 -2.31 -36.60
CA LYS A 575 29.14 -2.61 -35.17
C LYS A 575 27.79 -3.25 -34.90
N LEU A 576 27.78 -4.41 -34.25
CA LEU A 576 26.54 -5.03 -33.73
C LEU A 576 26.33 -4.62 -32.27
N ALA A 577 25.21 -4.01 -31.97
CA ALA A 577 24.81 -3.70 -30.61
C ALA A 577 23.72 -4.70 -30.16
N ILE A 578 23.91 -5.31 -28.99
CA ILE A 578 22.94 -6.19 -28.34
C ILE A 578 22.57 -5.61 -27.00
N ARG A 579 21.33 -5.15 -26.84
CA ARG A 579 20.78 -4.73 -25.56
C ARG A 579 20.03 -5.88 -24.91
N ARG A 580 20.38 -6.26 -23.67
CA ARG A 580 19.78 -7.39 -22.97
C ARG A 580 20.00 -7.31 -21.45
N GLY A 581 19.21 -8.08 -20.71
CA GLY A 581 19.44 -8.34 -19.29
C GLY A 581 20.74 -9.11 -19.03
N SER A 582 21.42 -8.81 -17.95
CA SER A 582 22.48 -9.65 -17.41
C SER A 582 21.92 -11.00 -16.97
N ILE A 583 22.77 -11.98 -16.76
CA ILE A 583 22.33 -13.23 -16.11
C ILE A 583 22.15 -12.91 -14.62
N PRO A 584 20.96 -13.11 -14.04
CA PRO A 584 20.74 -12.82 -12.63
C PRO A 584 21.60 -13.73 -11.74
N GLU A 585 22.14 -13.16 -10.68
CA GLU A 585 22.86 -13.88 -9.63
C GLU A 585 21.96 -14.89 -8.92
N PRO A 586 22.52 -15.84 -8.12
CA PRO A 586 21.72 -16.90 -7.48
C PRO A 586 20.54 -16.37 -6.66
N ARG A 587 20.73 -15.30 -5.88
CA ARG A 587 19.69 -14.75 -5.01
C ARG A 587 18.57 -14.04 -5.79
N PRO A 588 18.80 -13.12 -6.72
CA PRO A 588 17.75 -12.60 -7.62
C PRO A 588 17.01 -13.69 -8.37
N ARG A 589 17.71 -14.72 -8.85
CA ARG A 589 17.09 -15.86 -9.54
C ARG A 589 16.14 -16.63 -8.63
N GLU A 590 16.53 -16.84 -7.37
CA GLU A 590 15.68 -17.47 -6.37
C GLU A 590 14.43 -16.62 -6.08
N ILE A 591 14.58 -15.31 -5.89
CA ILE A 591 13.46 -14.38 -5.69
C ILE A 591 12.47 -14.47 -6.85
N TYR A 592 12.95 -14.45 -8.10
CA TYR A 592 12.07 -14.58 -9.28
C TYR A 592 11.32 -15.92 -9.27
N ARG A 593 12.00 -17.01 -8.93
CA ARG A 593 11.39 -18.33 -8.81
C ARG A 593 10.30 -18.37 -7.74
N LEU A 594 10.56 -17.80 -6.54
CA LEU A 594 9.61 -17.74 -5.44
C LEU A 594 8.39 -16.87 -5.78
N LEU A 595 8.60 -15.78 -6.49
CA LEU A 595 7.52 -14.90 -6.96
C LEU A 595 6.79 -15.46 -8.19
N GLY A 596 7.31 -16.49 -8.85
CA GLY A 596 6.73 -17.06 -10.06
C GLY A 596 6.79 -16.13 -11.26
N ILE A 597 7.87 -15.33 -11.40
CA ILE A 597 8.09 -14.40 -12.51
C ILE A 597 9.28 -14.83 -13.37
N ALA A 598 9.29 -14.39 -14.65
CA ALA A 598 10.41 -14.67 -15.55
C ALA A 598 11.70 -14.00 -15.09
N GLY A 599 12.84 -14.63 -15.36
CA GLY A 599 14.16 -14.08 -14.99
C GLY A 599 14.66 -12.96 -15.92
N ASP A 600 14.14 -12.85 -17.13
CA ASP A 600 14.56 -11.86 -18.10
C ASP A 600 13.69 -10.59 -18.02
N PRO A 601 14.29 -9.40 -17.78
CA PRO A 601 13.55 -8.15 -17.65
C PRO A 601 13.06 -7.61 -19.01
N MET A 602 13.65 -8.04 -20.10
CA MET A 602 13.32 -7.66 -21.47
C MET A 602 13.75 -8.73 -22.49
N LYS A 603 13.12 -8.74 -23.65
CA LYS A 603 13.61 -9.52 -24.80
C LYS A 603 14.89 -8.86 -25.36
N PRO A 604 15.93 -9.63 -25.74
CA PRO A 604 17.13 -9.07 -26.35
C PRO A 604 16.84 -8.31 -27.65
N ILE A 605 17.33 -7.09 -27.75
CA ILE A 605 17.25 -6.24 -28.95
C ILE A 605 18.61 -6.25 -29.65
N ARG A 606 18.62 -6.51 -30.95
CA ARG A 606 19.82 -6.54 -31.78
C ARG A 606 19.72 -5.45 -32.84
N THR A 607 20.70 -4.56 -32.90
CA THR A 607 20.75 -3.45 -33.86
C THR A 607 22.13 -3.33 -34.48
N TRP A 608 22.18 -2.91 -35.76
CA TRP A 608 23.43 -2.51 -36.39
C TRP A 608 23.65 -1.01 -36.14
N VAL A 609 24.86 -0.64 -35.74
CA VAL A 609 25.29 0.75 -35.44
C VAL A 609 26.42 1.17 -36.34
#